data_406395ac4d12e288ee31b66a9382a836
#
_entry.id   406395ac4d12e288ee31b66a9382a836
#
_cell.length_a   1.000
_cell.length_b   1.000
_cell.length_c   1.000
_cell.angle_alpha   90.00
_cell.angle_beta   90.00
_cell.angle_gamma   90.00
#
_symmetry.space_group_name_H-M   'P 1'
#
loop_
_entity.id
_entity.type
_entity.pdbx_description
1 polymer ?
#
loop_
_entity_poly.entity_id
_entity_poly.type
_entity_poly.pdbx_seq_one_letter_code
_entity_poly.pdbx_strand_id
1 'polypeptide(L)'
;MHIYEHGIFVPGAKMVTFLPFAGYRPNLSNGEHEVDRISPPYDVIGDEYLKELQSHTHNVTNLTLKQDADKRYHSARKELDSWIESGALKQDEESFYIYEQTFDDKGTQRVRTGIVGILKTEKYEDGNIIPHEETFSKVKADRLNLLRDMEAHLESIFGIFEGLTPELNKKISDNARLVYLFKDQAGVEHKYYKLSDKDICKEISEQLKDQKMLIADGHHRYETALNYSLENPGNEKKSFVLATLVASDNEGLVIWPTHRMVDTENISEKNAIKGISSALTTQEVTREEMESGLKDHMMGLMFKSGKCFLADYDSGDDPMWKLDTYVAQEKILKGVYKSDEGKATVSYDAEYGSVKKQMEEKKHDLSIILNDPSLQTIWDLSMIGKRMPKKTTFFFPKIWSGFVFYLMR
;
A
#
# COMPACT_ATOMS: atom_id res chain seq x y z
N MET A 1 -21.76 3.17 -16.88
CA MET A 1 -22.65 4.34 -16.92
C MET A 1 -21.76 5.58 -16.97
N HIS A 2 -21.91 6.42 -17.98
CA HIS A 2 -21.02 7.48 -18.46
C HIS A 2 -20.31 8.30 -17.37
N ILE A 3 -19.00 8.26 -17.36
CA ILE A 3 -18.15 9.35 -16.84
C ILE A 3 -16.94 9.45 -17.78
N TYR A 4 -16.70 10.66 -18.26
CA TYR A 4 -15.60 11.28 -18.98
C TYR A 4 -15.90 11.69 -20.43
N GLU A 5 -16.55 12.84 -20.56
CA GLU A 5 -16.24 13.81 -21.60
C GLU A 5 -15.50 14.95 -20.89
N HIS A 6 -14.20 15.09 -21.17
CA HIS A 6 -13.34 16.26 -21.21
C HIS A 6 -11.89 15.90 -20.91
N GLY A 7 -11.29 15.06 -21.77
CA GLY A 7 -9.84 14.98 -21.88
C GLY A 7 -9.33 16.26 -22.56
N ILE A 8 -8.77 17.19 -21.81
CA ILE A 8 -7.95 18.26 -22.37
C ILE A 8 -6.66 17.59 -22.85
N PHE A 9 -6.55 17.39 -24.18
CA PHE A 9 -5.32 16.97 -24.82
C PHE A 9 -4.29 18.12 -24.66
N VAL A 10 -3.34 17.94 -23.77
CA VAL A 10 -2.18 18.83 -23.62
C VAL A 10 -1.09 18.30 -24.57
N PRO A 11 -0.75 19.01 -25.67
CA PRO A 11 0.31 18.60 -26.58
C PRO A 11 1.63 18.59 -25.81
N GLY A 12 2.29 17.41 -25.74
CA GLY A 12 3.55 17.21 -25.03
C GLY A 12 3.43 16.48 -23.69
N ALA A 13 2.26 15.97 -23.31
CA ALA A 13 2.12 15.09 -22.15
C ALA A 13 3.03 13.86 -22.32
N LYS A 14 3.90 13.61 -21.34
CA LYS A 14 4.67 12.37 -21.28
C LYS A 14 3.70 11.23 -21.11
N MET A 15 3.93 10.13 -21.83
CA MET A 15 3.12 8.91 -21.71
C MET A 15 3.69 8.01 -20.63
N VAL A 16 2.83 7.33 -19.89
CA VAL A 16 3.24 6.31 -18.93
C VAL A 16 3.98 5.18 -19.67
N THR A 17 5.12 4.79 -19.15
CA THR A 17 5.88 3.65 -19.68
C THR A 17 5.86 2.52 -18.67
N PHE A 18 5.11 1.46 -18.97
CA PHE A 18 5.03 0.23 -18.16
C PHE A 18 5.39 -0.96 -19.04
N LEU A 19 6.45 -1.69 -18.67
CA LEU A 19 7.09 -2.69 -19.54
C LEU A 19 7.20 -4.05 -18.86
N PRO A 20 7.20 -5.14 -19.65
CA PRO A 20 7.68 -6.44 -19.21
C PRO A 20 9.18 -6.38 -18.94
N PHE A 21 9.71 -7.33 -18.16
CA PHE A 21 11.13 -7.38 -17.84
C PHE A 21 11.63 -8.80 -17.59
N ALA A 22 12.94 -8.99 -17.73
CA ALA A 22 13.61 -10.26 -17.42
C ALA A 22 13.83 -10.37 -15.90
N GLY A 23 12.77 -10.76 -15.18
CA GLY A 23 12.74 -10.81 -13.73
C GLY A 23 13.51 -12.01 -13.16
N TYR A 24 14.09 -11.85 -11.96
CA TYR A 24 14.66 -12.94 -11.20
C TYR A 24 13.62 -13.47 -10.20
N ARG A 25 13.31 -14.75 -10.26
CA ARG A 25 12.33 -15.41 -9.39
C ARG A 25 12.96 -16.47 -8.50
N PRO A 26 12.41 -16.73 -7.30
CA PRO A 26 12.75 -17.91 -6.52
C PRO A 26 12.70 -19.19 -7.36
N ASN A 27 13.76 -19.98 -7.31
CA ASN A 27 13.83 -21.30 -7.90
C ASN A 27 13.67 -22.29 -6.78
N LEU A 28 12.42 -22.77 -6.57
CA LEU A 28 12.10 -23.67 -5.48
C LEU A 28 12.74 -25.03 -5.72
N SER A 29 13.51 -25.49 -4.75
CA SER A 29 14.07 -26.83 -4.73
C SER A 29 13.15 -27.80 -3.98
N ASN A 30 13.42 -29.10 -4.07
CA ASN A 30 12.62 -30.12 -3.41
C ASN A 30 12.50 -29.86 -1.89
N GLY A 31 11.28 -29.70 -1.42
CA GLY A 31 10.94 -29.47 -0.01
C GLY A 31 10.87 -28.01 0.43
N GLU A 32 11.13 -27.07 -0.45
CA GLU A 32 10.88 -25.65 -0.20
C GLU A 32 9.46 -25.25 -0.60
N HIS A 33 8.86 -24.37 0.18
CA HIS A 33 7.56 -23.79 -0.10
C HIS A 33 7.70 -22.31 -0.51
N GLU A 34 6.76 -21.81 -1.28
CA GLU A 34 6.75 -20.41 -1.71
C GLU A 34 6.84 -19.45 -0.53
N VAL A 35 6.10 -19.71 0.53
CA VAL A 35 6.07 -18.92 1.77
C VAL A 35 7.43 -18.78 2.44
N ASP A 36 8.35 -19.74 2.24
CA ASP A 36 9.71 -19.69 2.79
C ASP A 36 10.59 -18.62 2.12
N ARG A 37 10.18 -18.11 0.94
CA ARG A 37 10.95 -17.21 0.09
C ARG A 37 10.45 -15.77 0.09
N ILE A 38 9.17 -15.58 0.37
CA ILE A 38 8.43 -14.33 0.23
C ILE A 38 8.00 -13.79 1.60
N SER A 39 7.54 -12.56 1.64
CA SER A 39 7.04 -11.94 2.86
C SER A 39 5.96 -10.89 2.58
N PRO A 40 5.10 -10.58 3.55
CA PRO A 40 4.33 -9.34 3.49
C PRO A 40 5.28 -8.11 3.45
N PRO A 41 4.78 -6.90 3.17
CA PRO A 41 5.61 -5.70 3.21
C PRO A 41 6.17 -5.43 4.62
N TYR A 42 7.33 -4.79 4.65
CA TYR A 42 8.12 -4.57 5.87
C TYR A 42 7.37 -3.85 7.00
N ASP A 43 6.39 -3.03 6.67
CA ASP A 43 5.65 -2.18 7.62
C ASP A 43 4.51 -2.90 8.35
N VAL A 44 4.24 -4.16 8.00
CA VAL A 44 3.25 -5.01 8.67
C VAL A 44 3.86 -6.25 9.34
N ILE A 45 5.20 -6.38 9.36
CA ILE A 45 5.90 -7.51 9.96
C ILE A 45 6.30 -7.15 11.40
N GLY A 46 5.76 -7.86 12.38
CA GLY A 46 6.17 -7.76 13.79
C GLY A 46 7.46 -8.55 14.07
N ASP A 47 8.13 -8.24 15.18
CA ASP A 47 9.46 -8.78 15.53
C ASP A 47 9.51 -10.31 15.59
N GLU A 48 8.47 -10.98 16.12
CA GLU A 48 8.43 -12.44 16.21
C GLU A 48 8.29 -13.08 14.81
N TYR A 49 7.40 -12.54 14.00
CA TYR A 49 7.20 -13.02 12.63
C TYR A 49 8.43 -12.74 11.75
N LEU A 50 9.12 -11.62 11.96
CA LEU A 50 10.39 -11.33 11.28
C LEU A 50 11.45 -12.41 11.56
N LYS A 51 11.58 -12.85 12.83
CA LYS A 51 12.50 -13.94 13.19
C LYS A 51 12.14 -15.25 12.51
N GLU A 52 10.86 -15.58 12.44
CA GLU A 52 10.37 -16.76 11.73
C GLU A 52 10.76 -16.68 10.24
N LEU A 53 10.42 -15.59 9.54
CA LEU A 53 10.75 -15.37 8.14
C LEU A 53 12.26 -15.45 7.89
N GLN A 54 13.07 -14.81 8.74
CA GLN A 54 14.54 -14.82 8.61
C GLN A 54 15.19 -16.16 8.94
N SER A 55 14.47 -17.09 9.56
CA SER A 55 14.97 -18.47 9.77
C SER A 55 15.07 -19.25 8.45
N HIS A 56 14.34 -18.85 7.43
CA HIS A 56 14.43 -19.42 6.08
C HIS A 56 15.58 -18.76 5.31
N THR A 57 16.56 -19.55 4.90
CA THR A 57 17.84 -19.06 4.33
C THR A 57 17.68 -18.09 3.17
N HIS A 58 16.67 -18.27 2.32
CA HIS A 58 16.47 -17.44 1.14
C HIS A 58 15.18 -16.61 1.21
N ASN A 59 14.68 -16.30 2.41
CA ASN A 59 13.54 -15.40 2.54
C ASN A 59 13.95 -13.96 2.21
N VAL A 60 13.10 -13.24 1.48
CA VAL A 60 13.37 -11.87 1.02
C VAL A 60 13.67 -10.90 2.17
N THR A 61 13.18 -11.16 3.39
CA THR A 61 13.48 -10.36 4.58
C THR A 61 14.95 -10.39 4.97
N ASN A 62 15.70 -11.43 4.60
CA ASN A 62 17.17 -11.48 4.76
C ASN A 62 17.88 -10.45 3.88
N LEU A 63 17.25 -9.94 2.82
CA LEU A 63 17.77 -8.87 1.97
C LEU A 63 17.25 -7.50 2.39
N THR A 64 15.97 -7.40 2.78
CA THR A 64 15.27 -6.12 2.96
C THR A 64 15.30 -5.59 4.40
N LEU A 65 15.41 -6.49 5.40
CA LEU A 65 15.26 -6.19 6.84
C LEU A 65 16.42 -6.67 7.71
N LYS A 66 17.65 -6.77 7.16
CA LYS A 66 18.82 -7.14 7.95
C LYS A 66 19.04 -6.19 9.13
N GLN A 67 19.37 -6.75 10.31
CA GLN A 67 19.51 -5.99 11.55
C GLN A 67 20.93 -5.41 11.78
N ASP A 68 21.94 -5.83 10.99
CA ASP A 68 23.33 -5.33 11.13
C ASP A 68 23.49 -3.93 10.51
N ALA A 69 23.39 -2.90 11.34
CA ALA A 69 23.25 -1.51 10.94
C ALA A 69 24.43 -0.97 10.09
N ASP A 70 25.68 -1.37 10.39
CA ASP A 70 26.88 -0.77 9.77
C ASP A 70 27.29 -1.40 8.43
N LYS A 71 26.85 -2.64 8.16
CA LYS A 71 27.18 -3.40 6.94
C LYS A 71 25.96 -3.92 6.20
N ARG A 72 24.79 -3.54 6.62
CA ARG A 72 23.49 -4.05 6.19
C ARG A 72 23.35 -4.10 4.68
N TYR A 73 23.59 -3.02 4.01
CA TYR A 73 23.38 -2.90 2.57
C TYR A 73 24.34 -3.75 1.77
N HIS A 74 25.64 -3.63 2.07
CA HIS A 74 26.68 -4.39 1.37
C HIS A 74 26.55 -5.90 1.60
N SER A 75 26.18 -6.34 2.81
CA SER A 75 25.93 -7.76 3.08
C SER A 75 24.69 -8.29 2.36
N ALA A 76 23.63 -7.48 2.25
CA ALA A 76 22.44 -7.83 1.49
C ALA A 76 22.75 -7.99 0.00
N ARG A 77 23.59 -7.12 -0.58
CA ARG A 77 24.04 -7.25 -1.97
C ARG A 77 24.80 -8.56 -2.20
N LYS A 78 25.78 -8.88 -1.36
CA LYS A 78 26.53 -10.15 -1.47
C LYS A 78 25.62 -11.36 -1.37
N GLU A 79 24.61 -11.29 -0.51
CA GLU A 79 23.63 -12.35 -0.36
C GLU A 79 22.77 -12.52 -1.60
N LEU A 80 22.26 -11.43 -2.18
CA LEU A 80 21.54 -11.48 -3.45
C LEU A 80 22.39 -12.08 -4.57
N ASP A 81 23.67 -11.69 -4.67
CA ASP A 81 24.60 -12.25 -5.66
C ASP A 81 24.80 -13.76 -5.44
N SER A 82 24.95 -14.19 -4.19
CA SER A 82 25.02 -15.62 -3.81
C SER A 82 23.76 -16.40 -4.20
N TRP A 83 22.58 -15.82 -4.05
CA TRP A 83 21.33 -16.46 -4.45
C TRP A 83 21.23 -16.66 -5.98
N ILE A 84 21.79 -15.73 -6.74
CA ILE A 84 21.87 -15.83 -8.21
C ILE A 84 22.91 -16.89 -8.59
N GLU A 85 24.12 -16.85 -8.02
CA GLU A 85 25.21 -17.76 -8.33
C GLU A 85 24.90 -19.22 -7.97
N SER A 86 24.21 -19.44 -6.84
CA SER A 86 23.76 -20.77 -6.39
C SER A 86 22.56 -21.31 -7.19
N GLY A 87 21.91 -20.48 -8.02
CA GLY A 87 20.67 -20.83 -8.70
C GLY A 87 19.43 -20.85 -7.82
N ALA A 88 19.51 -20.31 -6.59
CA ALA A 88 18.34 -20.09 -5.72
C ALA A 88 17.37 -19.07 -6.32
N LEU A 89 17.87 -18.18 -7.16
CA LEU A 89 17.10 -17.35 -8.07
C LEU A 89 17.37 -17.74 -9.51
N LYS A 90 16.34 -17.75 -10.35
CA LYS A 90 16.46 -17.96 -11.80
C LYS A 90 15.92 -16.74 -12.54
N GLN A 91 16.57 -16.38 -13.63
CA GLN A 91 16.11 -15.33 -14.51
C GLN A 91 15.10 -15.87 -15.54
N ASP A 92 14.00 -15.16 -15.72
CA ASP A 92 13.04 -15.42 -16.79
C ASP A 92 13.39 -14.62 -18.05
N GLU A 93 12.79 -15.00 -19.20
CA GLU A 93 12.68 -14.10 -20.36
C GLU A 93 11.80 -12.89 -20.01
N GLU A 94 11.86 -11.84 -20.83
CA GLU A 94 11.00 -10.67 -20.67
C GLU A 94 9.54 -11.07 -20.58
N SER A 95 8.91 -10.73 -19.45
CA SER A 95 7.55 -11.13 -19.10
C SER A 95 6.88 -10.05 -18.25
N PHE A 96 5.56 -9.94 -18.37
CA PHE A 96 4.74 -9.47 -17.23
C PHE A 96 4.44 -10.63 -16.31
N TYR A 97 4.05 -10.30 -15.08
CA TYR A 97 3.52 -11.30 -14.17
C TYR A 97 2.12 -10.87 -13.73
N ILE A 98 1.26 -11.84 -13.46
CA ILE A 98 -0.08 -11.61 -12.96
C ILE A 98 -0.13 -12.11 -11.53
N TYR A 99 -0.48 -11.22 -10.63
CA TYR A 99 -0.59 -11.53 -9.21
C TYR A 99 -2.06 -11.50 -8.79
N GLU A 100 -2.58 -12.65 -8.42
CA GLU A 100 -3.96 -12.82 -7.95
C GLU A 100 -3.97 -13.12 -6.45
N GLN A 101 -4.84 -12.47 -5.72
CA GLN A 101 -5.09 -12.69 -4.30
C GLN A 101 -6.58 -12.94 -4.09
N THR A 102 -6.92 -14.12 -3.55
CA THR A 102 -8.30 -14.46 -3.16
C THR A 102 -8.42 -14.38 -1.65
N PHE A 103 -9.35 -13.61 -1.13
CA PHE A 103 -9.48 -13.33 0.30
C PHE A 103 -10.94 -13.09 0.70
N ASP A 104 -11.21 -13.19 2.00
CA ASP A 104 -12.48 -12.78 2.60
C ASP A 104 -12.43 -11.30 2.99
N ASP A 105 -13.41 -10.53 2.55
CA ASP A 105 -13.64 -9.16 2.96
C ASP A 105 -14.99 -9.06 3.68
N LYS A 106 -14.96 -9.12 5.01
CA LYS A 106 -16.16 -8.99 5.87
C LYS A 106 -17.27 -9.98 5.48
N GLY A 107 -16.92 -11.25 5.18
CA GLY A 107 -17.83 -12.31 4.77
C GLY A 107 -18.11 -12.37 3.27
N THR A 108 -17.45 -11.54 2.47
CA THR A 108 -17.54 -11.57 1.00
C THR A 108 -16.21 -12.03 0.41
N GLN A 109 -16.22 -13.11 -0.36
CA GLN A 109 -15.03 -13.53 -1.09
C GLN A 109 -14.72 -12.56 -2.22
N ARG A 110 -13.48 -12.06 -2.25
CA ARG A 110 -12.97 -11.13 -3.27
C ARG A 110 -11.77 -11.73 -3.98
N VAL A 111 -11.57 -11.31 -5.23
CA VAL A 111 -10.39 -11.65 -6.02
C VAL A 111 -9.77 -10.37 -6.55
N ARG A 112 -8.53 -10.08 -6.13
CA ARG A 112 -7.75 -8.98 -6.66
C ARG A 112 -6.71 -9.48 -7.64
N THR A 113 -6.71 -8.94 -8.85
CA THR A 113 -5.75 -9.26 -9.90
C THR A 113 -4.94 -8.03 -10.27
N GLY A 114 -3.62 -8.14 -10.18
CA GLY A 114 -2.68 -7.08 -10.56
C GLY A 114 -1.70 -7.54 -11.62
N ILE A 115 -1.25 -6.62 -12.47
CA ILE A 115 -0.20 -6.83 -13.46
C ILE A 115 1.11 -6.33 -12.87
N VAL A 116 2.15 -7.18 -12.83
CA VAL A 116 3.47 -6.85 -12.31
C VAL A 116 4.43 -6.63 -13.46
N GLY A 117 5.08 -5.47 -13.46
CA GLY A 117 6.03 -5.03 -14.47
C GLY A 117 6.95 -3.95 -13.93
N ILE A 118 7.68 -3.28 -14.80
CA ILE A 118 8.50 -2.12 -14.45
C ILE A 118 7.86 -0.84 -14.97
N LEU A 119 7.66 0.12 -14.06
CA LEU A 119 7.08 1.43 -14.32
C LEU A 119 8.19 2.47 -14.37
N LYS A 120 8.26 3.26 -15.46
CA LYS A 120 9.20 4.37 -15.56
C LYS A 120 8.85 5.43 -14.52
N THR A 121 9.86 5.88 -13.78
CA THR A 121 9.69 6.93 -12.79
C THR A 121 9.60 8.30 -13.44
N GLU A 122 8.65 9.10 -13.01
CA GLU A 122 8.39 10.46 -13.46
C GLU A 122 8.18 11.36 -12.26
N LYS A 123 8.40 12.67 -12.44
CA LYS A 123 8.04 13.63 -11.41
C LYS A 123 6.52 13.73 -11.29
N TYR A 124 6.02 13.99 -10.10
CA TYR A 124 4.59 14.17 -9.87
C TYR A 124 4.00 15.34 -10.66
N GLU A 125 4.82 16.36 -10.93
CA GLU A 125 4.45 17.52 -11.72
C GLU A 125 4.20 17.18 -13.21
N ASP A 126 4.72 16.04 -13.69
CA ASP A 126 4.43 15.54 -15.04
C ASP A 126 2.96 15.05 -15.17
N GLY A 127 2.27 14.78 -14.05
CA GLY A 127 0.82 14.58 -13.97
C GLY A 127 0.30 13.18 -14.34
N ASN A 128 1.19 12.23 -14.64
CA ASN A 128 0.79 10.85 -14.97
C ASN A 128 0.81 9.93 -13.75
N ILE A 129 1.78 10.15 -12.85
CA ILE A 129 1.90 9.38 -11.60
C ILE A 129 1.42 10.25 -10.45
N ILE A 130 0.37 9.81 -9.80
CA ILE A 130 -0.38 10.61 -8.84
C ILE A 130 -0.24 9.98 -7.46
N PRO A 131 0.40 10.66 -6.51
CA PRO A 131 0.41 10.23 -5.12
C PRO A 131 -0.81 10.79 -4.37
N HIS A 132 -1.29 10.05 -3.38
CA HIS A 132 -2.41 10.48 -2.54
C HIS A 132 -2.03 10.81 -1.09
N GLU A 133 -0.81 10.46 -0.67
CA GLU A 133 -0.36 10.59 0.72
C GLU A 133 1.01 11.31 0.80
N GLU A 134 1.28 11.96 1.94
CA GLU A 134 2.58 12.56 2.24
C GLU A 134 3.62 11.52 2.69
N THR A 135 4.90 11.75 2.39
CA THR A 135 6.02 10.87 2.73
C THR A 135 6.92 11.42 3.83
N PHE A 136 7.70 10.54 4.49
CA PHE A 136 8.71 10.91 5.48
C PHE A 136 10.11 10.92 4.90
N SER A 137 10.90 11.97 5.14
CA SER A 137 12.28 12.10 4.64
C SER A 137 13.24 11.04 5.18
N LYS A 138 13.13 10.68 6.48
CA LYS A 138 14.01 9.71 7.13
C LYS A 138 13.90 8.30 6.54
N VAL A 139 12.68 7.84 6.24
CA VAL A 139 12.42 6.52 5.64
C VAL A 139 13.00 6.46 4.22
N LYS A 140 12.89 7.55 3.46
CA LYS A 140 13.44 7.64 2.09
C LYS A 140 14.95 7.49 2.05
N ALA A 141 15.68 8.08 3.00
CA ALA A 141 17.15 8.00 3.03
C ALA A 141 17.64 6.55 3.23
N ASP A 142 17.01 5.80 4.12
CA ASP A 142 17.34 4.39 4.35
C ASP A 142 17.07 3.52 3.11
N ARG A 143 15.90 3.66 2.51
CA ARG A 143 15.56 2.92 1.29
C ARG A 143 16.44 3.27 0.10
N LEU A 144 16.88 4.54 -0.02
CA LEU A 144 17.77 4.98 -1.08
C LEU A 144 19.17 4.35 -0.94
N ASN A 145 19.68 4.24 0.26
CA ASN A 145 20.97 3.58 0.50
C ASN A 145 20.90 2.08 0.16
N LEU A 146 19.81 1.42 0.55
CA LEU A 146 19.59 0.02 0.18
C LEU A 146 19.54 -0.13 -1.35
N LEU A 147 18.82 0.74 -2.05
CA LEU A 147 18.70 0.69 -3.51
C LEU A 147 20.01 0.94 -4.23
N ARG A 148 20.84 1.87 -3.73
CA ARG A 148 22.19 2.15 -4.26
C ARG A 148 23.10 0.94 -4.20
N ASP A 149 23.10 0.23 -3.07
CA ASP A 149 23.95 -0.95 -2.88
C ASP A 149 23.40 -2.18 -3.61
N MET A 150 22.08 -2.41 -3.52
CA MET A 150 21.45 -3.60 -4.13
C MET A 150 21.38 -3.53 -5.65
N GLU A 151 21.19 -2.35 -6.22
CA GLU A 151 20.85 -2.13 -7.63
C GLU A 151 19.72 -3.05 -8.10
N ALA A 152 18.72 -3.23 -7.23
CA ALA A 152 17.57 -4.10 -7.44
C ALA A 152 16.33 -3.60 -6.71
N HIS A 153 15.17 -3.75 -7.34
CA HIS A 153 13.88 -3.64 -6.68
C HIS A 153 13.41 -5.03 -6.25
N LEU A 154 13.28 -5.24 -4.94
CA LEU A 154 12.87 -6.50 -4.32
C LEU A 154 11.40 -6.49 -3.93
N GLU A 155 10.80 -5.31 -3.88
CA GLU A 155 9.43 -5.03 -3.47
C GLU A 155 8.75 -4.15 -4.52
N SER A 156 7.55 -4.52 -4.96
CA SER A 156 6.79 -3.68 -5.89
C SER A 156 6.07 -2.55 -5.17
N ILE A 157 5.96 -1.39 -5.81
CA ILE A 157 4.92 -0.43 -5.44
C ILE A 157 3.56 -0.97 -5.87
N PHE A 158 2.49 -0.47 -5.28
CA PHE A 158 1.12 -0.76 -5.69
C PHE A 158 0.52 0.48 -6.35
N GLY A 159 0.10 0.34 -7.61
CA GLY A 159 -0.55 1.40 -8.38
C GLY A 159 -1.95 0.99 -8.85
N ILE A 160 -2.79 1.99 -9.05
CA ILE A 160 -4.14 1.82 -9.60
C ILE A 160 -4.21 2.57 -10.92
N PHE A 161 -4.80 1.96 -11.93
CA PHE A 161 -5.01 2.51 -13.26
C PHE A 161 -6.47 2.32 -13.70
N GLU A 162 -6.89 2.94 -14.80
CA GLU A 162 -8.31 2.90 -15.21
C GLU A 162 -8.79 1.49 -15.57
N GLY A 163 -7.98 0.71 -16.29
CA GLY A 163 -8.29 -0.67 -16.68
C GLY A 163 -7.78 -1.03 -18.07
N LEU A 164 -7.94 -2.32 -18.42
CA LEU A 164 -7.69 -2.86 -19.76
C LEU A 164 -9.01 -3.27 -20.41
N THR A 165 -8.99 -3.41 -21.73
CA THR A 165 -10.17 -3.91 -22.44
C THR A 165 -10.50 -5.36 -22.02
N PRO A 166 -11.78 -5.76 -22.01
CA PRO A 166 -12.19 -7.13 -21.69
C PRO A 166 -11.49 -8.19 -22.57
N GLU A 167 -11.26 -7.86 -23.85
CA GLU A 167 -10.58 -8.74 -24.80
C GLU A 167 -9.13 -8.99 -24.41
N LEU A 168 -8.41 -7.93 -23.96
CA LEU A 168 -7.03 -8.07 -23.49
C LEU A 168 -6.99 -8.82 -22.16
N ASN A 169 -7.87 -8.55 -21.23
CA ASN A 169 -8.00 -9.29 -19.96
C ASN A 169 -8.20 -10.79 -20.22
N LYS A 170 -9.04 -11.16 -21.22
CA LYS A 170 -9.22 -12.54 -21.62
C LYS A 170 -7.95 -13.15 -22.20
N LYS A 171 -7.23 -12.46 -23.11
CA LYS A 171 -5.95 -12.92 -23.66
C LYS A 171 -4.92 -13.17 -22.53
N ILE A 172 -4.84 -12.26 -21.55
CA ILE A 172 -3.96 -12.41 -20.37
C ILE A 172 -4.31 -13.69 -19.61
N SER A 173 -5.56 -13.88 -19.26
CA SER A 173 -6.03 -15.05 -18.50
C SER A 173 -5.77 -16.36 -19.26
N ASP A 174 -5.99 -16.40 -20.57
CA ASP A 174 -5.82 -17.61 -21.38
C ASP A 174 -4.34 -17.99 -21.59
N ASN A 175 -3.38 -17.04 -21.46
CA ASN A 175 -1.97 -17.26 -21.79
C ASN A 175 -1.02 -17.17 -20.57
N ALA A 176 -1.47 -16.64 -19.44
CA ALA A 176 -0.67 -16.59 -18.24
C ALA A 176 -0.49 -18.01 -17.63
N ARG A 177 0.77 -18.35 -17.26
CA ARG A 177 1.11 -19.67 -16.69
C ARG A 177 1.38 -19.58 -15.21
N LEU A 178 0.67 -20.38 -14.41
CA LEU A 178 0.85 -20.44 -12.96
C LEU A 178 2.30 -20.80 -12.61
N VAL A 179 2.87 -20.05 -11.67
CA VAL A 179 4.24 -20.22 -11.18
C VAL A 179 4.27 -20.55 -9.70
N TYR A 180 3.47 -19.83 -8.90
CA TYR A 180 3.35 -20.02 -7.45
C TYR A 180 1.89 -20.05 -7.03
N LEU A 181 1.60 -20.90 -6.03
CA LEU A 181 0.30 -21.00 -5.38
C LEU A 181 0.50 -21.39 -3.92
N PHE A 182 0.07 -20.53 -3.00
CA PHE A 182 0.08 -20.84 -1.58
C PHE A 182 -1.02 -20.06 -0.87
N LYS A 183 -1.26 -20.41 0.39
CA LYS A 183 -2.17 -19.70 1.28
C LYS A 183 -1.39 -19.20 2.48
N ASP A 184 -1.56 -17.92 2.82
CA ASP A 184 -0.87 -17.32 3.96
C ASP A 184 -1.59 -17.58 5.30
N GLN A 185 -0.98 -17.14 6.41
CA GLN A 185 -1.51 -17.32 7.76
C GLN A 185 -2.85 -16.57 7.99
N ALA A 186 -3.11 -15.51 7.23
CA ALA A 186 -4.36 -14.75 7.28
C ALA A 186 -5.47 -15.40 6.43
N GLY A 187 -5.15 -16.48 5.72
CA GLY A 187 -6.10 -17.21 4.89
C GLY A 187 -6.24 -16.66 3.47
N VAL A 188 -5.41 -15.69 3.07
CA VAL A 188 -5.36 -15.19 1.70
C VAL A 188 -4.67 -16.23 0.80
N GLU A 189 -5.32 -16.59 -0.30
CA GLU A 189 -4.72 -17.43 -1.33
C GLU A 189 -3.99 -16.53 -2.34
N HIS A 190 -2.73 -16.84 -2.60
CA HIS A 190 -1.87 -16.11 -3.52
C HIS A 190 -1.56 -16.97 -4.73
N LYS A 191 -1.86 -16.47 -5.93
CA LYS A 191 -1.47 -17.07 -7.20
C LYS A 191 -0.61 -16.09 -7.97
N TYR A 192 0.49 -16.57 -8.49
CA TYR A 192 1.42 -15.79 -9.27
C TYR A 192 1.66 -16.46 -10.61
N TYR A 193 1.39 -15.75 -11.69
CA TYR A 193 1.49 -16.27 -13.05
C TYR A 193 2.56 -15.50 -13.82
N LYS A 194 3.18 -16.17 -14.80
CA LYS A 194 4.08 -15.56 -15.77
C LYS A 194 3.40 -15.43 -17.12
N LEU A 195 3.52 -14.27 -17.76
CA LEU A 195 3.00 -13.95 -19.08
C LEU A 195 4.14 -13.48 -19.98
N SER A 196 4.58 -14.34 -20.92
CA SER A 196 5.73 -14.09 -21.78
C SER A 196 5.38 -13.96 -23.28
N ASP A 197 4.08 -13.97 -23.62
CA ASP A 197 3.63 -13.70 -24.99
C ASP A 197 3.93 -12.24 -25.37
N LYS A 198 4.79 -12.04 -26.39
CA LYS A 198 5.31 -10.73 -26.76
C LYS A 198 4.23 -9.80 -27.30
N ASP A 199 3.25 -10.32 -28.02
CA ASP A 199 2.19 -9.51 -28.62
C ASP A 199 1.22 -9.04 -27.52
N ILE A 200 0.88 -9.92 -26.58
CA ILE A 200 0.04 -9.55 -25.41
C ILE A 200 0.80 -8.55 -24.52
N CYS A 201 2.07 -8.78 -24.23
CA CYS A 201 2.89 -7.85 -23.45
C CYS A 201 2.95 -6.46 -24.09
N LYS A 202 3.11 -6.40 -25.41
CA LYS A 202 3.09 -5.13 -26.15
C LYS A 202 1.72 -4.46 -26.07
N GLU A 203 0.64 -5.20 -26.21
CA GLU A 203 -0.74 -4.68 -26.11
C GLU A 203 -1.03 -4.10 -24.73
N ILE A 204 -0.55 -4.75 -23.65
CA ILE A 204 -0.64 -4.23 -22.28
C ILE A 204 0.06 -2.87 -22.18
N SER A 205 1.32 -2.79 -22.61
CA SER A 205 2.08 -1.53 -22.56
C SER A 205 1.41 -0.42 -23.38
N GLU A 206 0.86 -0.73 -24.54
CA GLU A 206 0.17 0.25 -25.39
C GLU A 206 -1.14 0.75 -24.77
N GLN A 207 -1.94 -0.12 -24.14
CA GLN A 207 -3.19 0.32 -23.49
C GLN A 207 -2.95 1.15 -22.23
N LEU A 208 -1.81 0.99 -21.56
CA LEU A 208 -1.48 1.72 -20.34
C LEU A 208 -0.83 3.09 -20.60
N LYS A 209 -0.26 3.32 -21.77
CA LYS A 209 0.56 4.51 -22.02
C LYS A 209 -0.16 5.85 -21.85
N ASP A 210 -1.46 5.90 -22.15
CA ASP A 210 -2.26 7.12 -22.11
C ASP A 210 -3.08 7.25 -20.81
N GLN A 211 -2.90 6.30 -19.86
CA GLN A 211 -3.61 6.27 -18.59
C GLN A 211 -2.81 6.91 -17.46
N LYS A 212 -3.50 7.36 -16.43
CA LYS A 212 -2.88 7.85 -15.20
C LYS A 212 -2.74 6.74 -14.17
N MET A 213 -1.72 6.85 -13.31
CA MET A 213 -1.43 5.89 -12.25
C MET A 213 -1.55 6.55 -10.89
N LEU A 214 -2.51 6.12 -10.07
CA LEU A 214 -2.58 6.50 -8.67
C LEU A 214 -1.70 5.53 -7.85
N ILE A 215 -0.73 6.04 -7.11
CA ILE A 215 0.03 5.21 -6.17
C ILE A 215 -0.89 4.85 -5.01
N ALA A 216 -1.20 3.56 -4.84
CA ALA A 216 -2.02 3.05 -3.75
C ALA A 216 -1.17 2.74 -2.50
N ASP A 217 0.00 2.15 -2.68
CA ASP A 217 0.95 1.86 -1.61
C ASP A 217 2.39 1.93 -2.12
N GLY A 218 3.33 2.26 -1.23
CA GLY A 218 4.74 2.35 -1.57
C GLY A 218 5.20 3.73 -2.05
N HIS A 219 4.57 4.84 -1.63
CA HIS A 219 5.00 6.20 -1.95
C HIS A 219 6.49 6.44 -1.66
N HIS A 220 7.00 5.99 -0.51
CA HIS A 220 8.42 6.10 -0.17
C HIS A 220 9.31 5.34 -1.16
N ARG A 221 8.89 4.13 -1.60
CA ARG A 221 9.61 3.30 -2.58
C ARG A 221 9.65 3.98 -3.95
N TYR A 222 8.52 4.56 -4.39
CA TYR A 222 8.45 5.30 -5.64
C TYR A 222 9.37 6.53 -5.64
N GLU A 223 9.29 7.39 -4.61
CA GLU A 223 10.12 8.58 -4.51
C GLU A 223 11.61 8.25 -4.37
N THR A 224 11.93 7.13 -3.71
CA THR A 224 13.30 6.61 -3.64
C THR A 224 13.81 6.18 -5.03
N ALA A 225 12.98 5.46 -5.80
CA ALA A 225 13.31 5.05 -7.16
C ALA A 225 13.48 6.26 -8.09
N LEU A 226 12.61 7.27 -7.99
CA LEU A 226 12.74 8.52 -8.73
C LEU A 226 14.05 9.25 -8.40
N ASN A 227 14.39 9.39 -7.11
CA ASN A 227 15.64 10.02 -6.71
C ASN A 227 16.86 9.25 -7.22
N TYR A 228 16.82 7.91 -7.16
CA TYR A 228 17.88 7.07 -7.69
C TYR A 228 18.03 7.18 -9.22
N SER A 229 16.93 7.30 -9.94
CA SER A 229 16.92 7.59 -11.38
C SER A 229 17.62 8.92 -11.69
N LEU A 230 17.31 9.97 -10.92
CA LEU A 230 17.89 11.30 -11.10
C LEU A 230 19.39 11.35 -10.76
N GLU A 231 19.86 10.48 -9.84
CA GLU A 231 21.29 10.31 -9.54
C GLU A 231 22.07 9.57 -10.62
N ASN A 232 21.39 8.83 -11.51
CA ASN A 232 21.97 7.98 -12.54
C ASN A 232 21.50 8.35 -13.95
N PRO A 233 21.69 9.59 -14.40
CA PRO A 233 21.21 10.02 -15.72
C PRO A 233 21.88 9.20 -16.81
N GLY A 234 21.09 8.75 -17.79
CA GLY A 234 21.57 7.95 -18.92
C GLY A 234 21.61 6.43 -18.69
N ASN A 235 21.33 5.96 -17.47
CA ASN A 235 21.10 4.53 -17.24
C ASN A 235 19.59 4.23 -17.28
N GLU A 236 19.12 3.71 -18.41
CA GLU A 236 17.70 3.46 -18.61
C GLU A 236 17.13 2.47 -17.60
N LYS A 237 17.85 1.38 -17.26
CA LYS A 237 17.40 0.39 -16.28
C LYS A 237 17.10 1.02 -14.91
N LYS A 238 17.88 2.01 -14.49
CA LYS A 238 17.73 2.70 -13.21
C LYS A 238 16.59 3.73 -13.19
N SER A 239 15.94 3.95 -14.34
CA SER A 239 14.79 4.84 -14.45
C SER A 239 13.44 4.15 -14.19
N PHE A 240 13.44 2.86 -13.86
CA PHE A 240 12.22 2.09 -13.60
C PHE A 240 12.12 1.65 -12.15
N VAL A 241 10.88 1.46 -11.69
CA VAL A 241 10.53 0.87 -10.41
C VAL A 241 9.67 -0.38 -10.65
N LEU A 242 9.87 -1.43 -9.85
CA LEU A 242 8.99 -2.60 -9.87
C LEU A 242 7.59 -2.18 -9.36
N ALA A 243 6.55 -2.48 -10.13
CA ALA A 243 5.18 -2.08 -9.80
C ALA A 243 4.18 -3.20 -10.03
N THR A 244 3.19 -3.29 -9.16
CA THR A 244 1.98 -4.09 -9.31
C THR A 244 0.82 -3.13 -9.56
N LEU A 245 0.20 -3.21 -10.73
CA LEU A 245 -0.88 -2.33 -11.16
C LEU A 245 -2.22 -3.08 -11.15
N VAL A 246 -3.22 -2.53 -10.49
CA VAL A 246 -4.58 -3.08 -10.39
C VAL A 246 -5.57 -2.11 -11.04
N ALA A 247 -6.50 -2.62 -11.83
CA ALA A 247 -7.53 -1.81 -12.45
C ALA A 247 -8.50 -1.23 -11.40
N SER A 248 -8.93 0.00 -11.60
CA SER A 248 -9.79 0.73 -10.65
C SER A 248 -11.19 0.10 -10.47
N ASP A 249 -11.63 -0.66 -11.47
CA ASP A 249 -12.89 -1.41 -11.48
C ASP A 249 -12.76 -2.84 -10.95
N ASN A 250 -11.56 -3.25 -10.46
CA ASN A 250 -11.35 -4.57 -9.93
C ASN A 250 -12.10 -4.79 -8.62
N GLU A 251 -12.98 -5.80 -8.56
CA GLU A 251 -13.83 -6.10 -7.41
C GLU A 251 -13.07 -6.44 -6.11
N GLY A 252 -11.81 -6.85 -6.23
CA GLY A 252 -10.90 -7.09 -5.12
C GLY A 252 -10.08 -5.86 -4.70
N LEU A 253 -10.36 -4.69 -5.26
CA LEU A 253 -9.72 -3.44 -4.83
C LEU A 253 -10.44 -2.88 -3.60
N VAL A 254 -10.04 -3.38 -2.43
CA VAL A 254 -10.65 -3.06 -1.14
C VAL A 254 -9.76 -2.10 -0.36
N ILE A 255 -10.35 -1.11 0.27
CA ILE A 255 -9.67 -0.12 1.11
C ILE A 255 -10.30 -0.14 2.49
N TRP A 256 -9.56 -0.60 3.49
CA TRP A 256 -9.98 -0.52 4.88
C TRP A 256 -9.63 0.84 5.49
N PRO A 257 -10.36 1.29 6.50
CA PRO A 257 -9.98 2.46 7.26
C PRO A 257 -8.74 2.13 8.09
N THR A 258 -7.99 3.11 8.43
CA THR A 258 -6.99 2.97 9.48
C THR A 258 -7.49 3.69 10.70
N HIS A 259 -7.92 2.96 11.73
CA HIS A 259 -8.40 3.52 13.00
C HIS A 259 -7.25 4.19 13.75
N ARG A 260 -7.54 5.12 14.64
CA ARG A 260 -6.56 5.85 15.44
C ARG A 260 -6.74 5.56 16.90
N MET A 261 -5.67 5.18 17.59
CA MET A 261 -5.60 5.07 19.03
C MET A 261 -4.74 6.19 19.58
N VAL A 262 -5.21 6.81 20.66
CA VAL A 262 -4.59 8.02 21.24
C VAL A 262 -4.22 7.76 22.68
N ASP A 263 -2.98 8.11 23.03
CA ASP A 263 -2.46 8.07 24.39
C ASP A 263 -1.93 9.45 24.80
N THR A 264 -2.29 9.92 26.01
CA THR A 264 -1.88 11.23 26.49
C THR A 264 -1.94 11.33 28.01
N GLU A 265 -1.01 12.08 28.58
CA GLU A 265 -1.04 12.51 29.98
C GLU A 265 -1.51 13.97 30.13
N ASN A 266 -1.76 14.66 28.99
CA ASN A 266 -1.97 16.11 28.98
C ASN A 266 -3.43 16.55 29.08
N ILE A 267 -4.38 15.63 28.87
CA ILE A 267 -5.81 15.96 28.92
C ILE A 267 -6.59 14.82 29.59
N SER A 268 -7.47 15.14 30.54
CA SER A 268 -8.36 14.15 31.14
C SER A 268 -9.48 13.76 30.17
N GLU A 269 -9.98 12.52 30.28
CA GLU A 269 -11.09 12.02 29.47
C GLU A 269 -12.29 12.98 29.45
N LYS A 270 -12.68 13.51 30.63
CA LYS A 270 -13.78 14.49 30.75
C LYS A 270 -13.54 15.74 29.88
N ASN A 271 -12.31 16.25 29.88
CA ASN A 271 -11.97 17.43 29.09
C ASN A 271 -11.86 17.10 27.60
N ALA A 272 -11.39 15.91 27.26
CA ALA A 272 -11.34 15.41 25.88
C ALA A 272 -12.77 15.28 25.31
N ILE A 273 -13.68 14.65 26.02
CA ILE A 273 -15.11 14.55 25.64
C ILE A 273 -15.69 15.96 25.42
N LYS A 274 -15.49 16.87 26.37
CA LYS A 274 -15.97 18.25 26.23
C LYS A 274 -15.39 18.95 25.03
N GLY A 275 -14.08 18.80 24.77
CA GLY A 275 -13.41 19.39 23.62
C GLY A 275 -13.94 18.85 22.29
N ILE A 276 -14.10 17.54 22.19
CA ILE A 276 -14.65 16.88 21.01
C ILE A 276 -16.10 17.32 20.78
N SER A 277 -16.96 17.31 21.82
CA SER A 277 -18.35 17.73 21.71
C SER A 277 -18.52 19.23 21.40
N SER A 278 -17.49 20.04 21.61
CA SER A 278 -17.48 21.44 21.16
C SER A 278 -17.10 21.60 19.69
N ALA A 279 -16.41 20.61 19.10
CA ALA A 279 -15.91 20.64 17.73
C ALA A 279 -16.75 19.84 16.74
N LEU A 280 -17.50 18.83 17.24
CA LEU A 280 -18.31 17.88 16.49
C LEU A 280 -19.66 17.68 17.22
N THR A 281 -20.69 17.25 16.49
CA THR A 281 -21.96 16.82 17.10
C THR A 281 -21.79 15.41 17.63
N THR A 282 -21.88 15.23 18.96
CA THR A 282 -21.65 13.93 19.60
C THR A 282 -22.88 13.42 20.31
N GLN A 283 -23.10 12.10 20.26
CA GLN A 283 -24.15 11.40 21.00
C GLN A 283 -23.50 10.24 21.76
N GLU A 284 -23.70 10.20 23.10
CA GLU A 284 -23.28 9.05 23.92
C GLU A 284 -24.22 7.87 23.63
N VAL A 285 -23.64 6.70 23.35
CA VAL A 285 -24.35 5.49 22.91
C VAL A 285 -23.69 4.26 23.53
N THR A 286 -24.33 3.10 23.45
CA THR A 286 -23.67 1.82 23.74
C THR A 286 -22.66 1.47 22.65
N ARG A 287 -21.79 0.48 22.90
CA ARG A 287 -20.83 0.01 21.89
C ARG A 287 -21.56 -0.55 20.68
N GLU A 288 -22.61 -1.36 20.90
CA GLU A 288 -23.41 -1.99 19.86
C GLU A 288 -24.13 -0.94 19.00
N GLU A 289 -24.65 0.11 19.61
CA GLU A 289 -25.26 1.24 18.90
C GLU A 289 -24.21 2.03 18.12
N MET A 290 -22.99 2.20 18.66
CA MET A 290 -21.89 2.84 17.93
C MET A 290 -21.51 2.01 16.70
N GLU A 291 -21.27 0.70 16.86
CA GLU A 291 -20.90 -0.21 15.78
C GLU A 291 -21.96 -0.22 14.64
N SER A 292 -23.23 -0.28 15.00
CA SER A 292 -24.34 -0.30 14.04
C SER A 292 -24.71 1.07 13.46
N GLY A 293 -24.33 2.14 14.16
CA GLY A 293 -24.65 3.51 13.79
C GLY A 293 -23.61 4.18 12.88
N LEU A 294 -22.47 3.54 12.65
CA LEU A 294 -21.45 4.08 11.75
C LEU A 294 -21.98 4.21 10.32
N LYS A 295 -21.84 5.39 9.74
CA LYS A 295 -22.24 5.73 8.37
C LYS A 295 -21.40 6.91 7.86
N ASP A 296 -21.56 7.27 6.61
CA ASP A 296 -20.86 8.41 6.00
C ASP A 296 -20.96 9.66 6.89
N HIS A 297 -19.85 10.37 7.04
CA HIS A 297 -19.70 11.56 7.87
C HIS A 297 -19.90 11.33 9.38
N MET A 298 -19.69 10.10 9.85
CA MET A 298 -19.83 9.76 11.26
C MET A 298 -18.69 8.86 11.73
N MET A 299 -18.10 9.17 12.87
CA MET A 299 -17.02 8.41 13.51
C MET A 299 -17.48 7.81 14.81
N GLY A 300 -16.96 6.63 15.17
CA GLY A 300 -17.10 6.05 16.50
C GLY A 300 -15.95 6.50 17.40
N LEU A 301 -16.27 6.79 18.65
CA LEU A 301 -15.29 7.11 19.69
C LEU A 301 -15.44 6.13 20.84
N MET A 302 -14.35 5.45 21.21
CA MET A 302 -14.31 4.51 22.34
C MET A 302 -13.28 5.01 23.35
N PHE A 303 -13.73 5.40 24.55
CA PHE A 303 -12.86 5.88 25.61
C PHE A 303 -12.44 4.76 26.56
N LYS A 304 -11.31 4.94 27.24
CA LYS A 304 -10.74 4.01 28.22
C LYS A 304 -11.71 3.63 29.37
N SER A 305 -12.61 4.53 29.71
CA SER A 305 -13.66 4.30 30.70
C SER A 305 -14.73 3.29 30.26
N GLY A 306 -14.78 2.99 28.94
CA GLY A 306 -15.83 2.21 28.29
C GLY A 306 -16.96 3.04 27.69
N LYS A 307 -16.93 4.36 27.85
CA LYS A 307 -17.88 5.25 27.17
C LYS A 307 -17.68 5.23 25.67
N CYS A 308 -18.79 5.17 24.93
CA CYS A 308 -18.78 5.23 23.47
C CYS A 308 -19.64 6.40 22.99
N PHE A 309 -19.22 6.99 21.87
CA PHE A 309 -19.97 8.09 21.22
C PHE A 309 -19.99 7.85 19.71
N LEU A 310 -21.07 8.29 19.09
CA LEU A 310 -21.12 8.62 17.68
C LEU A 310 -20.81 10.13 17.54
N ALA A 311 -19.87 10.46 16.65
CA ALA A 311 -19.47 11.82 16.37
C ALA A 311 -19.78 12.16 14.90
N ASP A 312 -20.76 13.02 14.68
CA ASP A 312 -21.23 13.48 13.38
C ASP A 312 -20.55 14.80 13.02
N TYR A 313 -20.29 15.01 11.74
CA TYR A 313 -19.69 16.22 11.22
C TYR A 313 -20.25 16.62 9.85
N ASP A 314 -20.34 17.93 9.63
CA ASP A 314 -20.66 18.50 8.32
C ASP A 314 -19.39 18.55 7.46
N SER A 315 -19.45 17.99 6.26
CA SER A 315 -18.34 17.99 5.31
C SER A 315 -18.13 19.35 4.62
N GLY A 316 -19.12 20.24 4.63
CA GLY A 316 -19.03 21.52 3.93
C GLY A 316 -18.68 21.38 2.43
N ASP A 317 -18.10 22.44 1.85
CA ASP A 317 -17.78 22.49 0.42
C ASP A 317 -16.37 21.94 0.08
N ASP A 318 -15.40 21.98 1.01
CA ASP A 318 -14.05 21.44 0.76
C ASP A 318 -14.08 19.91 0.82
N PRO A 319 -13.74 19.22 -0.30
CA PRO A 319 -13.83 17.77 -0.39
C PRO A 319 -12.92 17.01 0.59
N MET A 320 -11.91 17.66 1.19
CA MET A 320 -11.09 17.05 2.26
C MET A 320 -11.92 16.72 3.51
N TRP A 321 -12.94 17.54 3.82
CA TRP A 321 -13.83 17.30 4.97
C TRP A 321 -14.78 16.12 4.77
N LYS A 322 -14.83 15.52 3.58
CA LYS A 322 -15.54 14.25 3.34
C LYS A 322 -14.80 13.02 3.87
N LEU A 323 -13.52 13.19 4.26
CA LEU A 323 -12.70 12.11 4.80
C LEU A 323 -12.74 12.10 6.33
N ASP A 324 -13.27 11.04 6.92
CA ASP A 324 -13.23 10.81 8.38
C ASP A 324 -11.82 11.03 8.93
N THR A 325 -10.81 10.55 8.21
CA THR A 325 -9.41 10.65 8.61
C THR A 325 -8.92 12.09 8.71
N TYR A 326 -9.37 12.96 7.81
CA TYR A 326 -9.03 14.38 7.83
C TYR A 326 -9.74 15.09 8.98
N VAL A 327 -11.02 14.81 9.17
CA VAL A 327 -11.80 15.37 10.29
C VAL A 327 -11.22 14.91 11.64
N ALA A 328 -10.92 13.63 11.80
CA ALA A 328 -10.27 13.09 12.99
C ALA A 328 -8.93 13.79 13.26
N GLN A 329 -8.10 13.98 12.20
CA GLN A 329 -6.80 14.65 12.29
C GLN A 329 -6.95 16.10 12.76
N GLU A 330 -7.80 16.87 12.10
CA GLU A 330 -7.90 18.32 12.35
C GLU A 330 -8.70 18.67 13.60
N LYS A 331 -9.85 18.00 13.81
CA LYS A 331 -10.77 18.34 14.91
C LYS A 331 -10.40 17.64 16.22
N ILE A 332 -9.99 16.39 16.17
CA ILE A 332 -9.74 15.59 17.39
C ILE A 332 -8.24 15.59 17.72
N LEU A 333 -7.40 15.05 16.84
CA LEU A 333 -5.99 14.83 17.16
C LEU A 333 -5.24 16.14 17.35
N LYS A 334 -5.31 17.07 16.41
CA LYS A 334 -4.69 18.40 16.54
C LYS A 334 -5.54 19.33 17.42
N GLY A 335 -6.85 19.38 17.16
CA GLY A 335 -7.75 20.34 17.82
C GLY A 335 -7.85 20.14 19.34
N VAL A 336 -8.06 18.90 19.77
CA VAL A 336 -8.30 18.56 21.19
C VAL A 336 -7.03 18.01 21.86
N TYR A 337 -6.38 17.02 21.26
CA TYR A 337 -5.25 16.31 21.86
C TYR A 337 -3.88 16.97 21.60
N LYS A 338 -3.80 17.97 20.70
CA LYS A 338 -2.56 18.67 20.35
C LYS A 338 -1.42 17.73 19.98
N SER A 339 -1.75 16.73 19.16
CA SER A 339 -0.80 15.70 18.73
C SER A 339 0.35 16.25 17.88
N ASP A 340 0.13 17.34 17.12
CA ASP A 340 1.14 18.08 16.37
C ASP A 340 2.12 18.86 17.26
N GLU A 341 1.72 19.17 18.51
CA GLU A 341 2.58 19.76 19.54
C GLU A 341 3.31 18.70 20.39
N GLY A 342 3.18 17.41 20.05
CA GLY A 342 3.77 16.30 20.80
C GLY A 342 3.07 16.01 22.15
N LYS A 343 1.83 16.48 22.35
CA LYS A 343 1.07 16.29 23.60
C LYS A 343 0.27 14.98 23.65
N ALA A 344 0.21 14.25 22.53
CA ALA A 344 -0.40 12.93 22.46
C ALA A 344 0.37 12.06 21.46
N THR A 345 0.41 10.76 21.75
CA THR A 345 0.91 9.74 20.82
C THR A 345 -0.27 9.14 20.09
N VAL A 346 -0.12 8.91 18.79
CA VAL A 346 -1.15 8.31 17.94
C VAL A 346 -0.59 7.04 17.33
N SER A 347 -1.26 5.92 17.57
CA SER A 347 -1.02 4.64 16.92
C SER A 347 -2.16 4.29 15.95
N TYR A 348 -1.91 3.32 15.08
CA TYR A 348 -2.76 3.03 13.93
C TYR A 348 -3.01 1.53 13.80
N ASP A 349 -4.25 1.15 13.51
CA ASP A 349 -4.62 -0.23 13.22
C ASP A 349 -5.78 -0.23 12.20
N ALA A 350 -5.71 -1.11 11.21
CA ALA A 350 -6.76 -1.25 10.20
C ALA A 350 -7.81 -2.29 10.60
N GLU A 351 -7.50 -3.16 11.57
CA GLU A 351 -8.38 -4.24 11.99
C GLU A 351 -9.20 -3.83 13.21
N TYR A 352 -10.50 -3.64 13.03
CA TYR A 352 -11.40 -3.24 14.13
C TYR A 352 -11.41 -4.22 15.30
N GLY A 353 -11.33 -5.54 15.04
CA GLY A 353 -11.26 -6.57 16.09
C GLY A 353 -10.05 -6.40 17.01
N SER A 354 -8.89 -6.05 16.42
CA SER A 354 -7.67 -5.72 17.14
C SER A 354 -7.84 -4.48 18.02
N VAL A 355 -8.38 -3.40 17.44
CA VAL A 355 -8.66 -2.14 18.17
C VAL A 355 -9.61 -2.39 19.34
N LYS A 356 -10.69 -3.14 19.11
CA LYS A 356 -11.67 -3.52 20.16
C LYS A 356 -11.00 -4.23 21.33
N LYS A 357 -10.15 -5.23 21.04
CA LYS A 357 -9.40 -5.97 22.06
C LYS A 357 -8.45 -5.05 22.85
N GLN A 358 -7.72 -4.17 22.19
CA GLN A 358 -6.82 -3.22 22.83
C GLN A 358 -7.58 -2.26 23.78
N MET A 359 -8.79 -1.83 23.41
CA MET A 359 -9.64 -0.99 24.26
C MET A 359 -10.20 -1.76 25.46
N GLU A 360 -10.59 -3.03 25.30
CA GLU A 360 -11.00 -3.89 26.41
C GLU A 360 -9.87 -4.11 27.42
N GLU A 361 -8.65 -4.21 26.95
CA GLU A 361 -7.42 -4.27 27.76
C GLU A 361 -6.99 -2.88 28.31
N LYS A 362 -7.75 -1.82 28.03
CA LYS A 362 -7.50 -0.43 28.46
C LYS A 362 -6.11 0.10 28.07
N LYS A 363 -5.60 -0.32 26.92
CA LYS A 363 -4.26 0.10 26.45
C LYS A 363 -4.21 1.55 26.00
N HIS A 364 -5.34 2.12 25.53
CA HIS A 364 -5.39 3.46 24.97
C HIS A 364 -6.43 4.33 25.67
N ASP A 365 -6.23 5.65 25.68
CA ASP A 365 -7.15 6.62 26.28
C ASP A 365 -8.38 6.86 25.41
N LEU A 366 -8.21 6.83 24.07
CA LEU A 366 -9.27 6.95 23.06
C LEU A 366 -8.95 6.10 21.85
N SER A 367 -9.95 5.42 21.29
CA SER A 367 -9.91 4.92 19.91
C SER A 367 -10.95 5.61 19.05
N ILE A 368 -10.53 6.06 17.86
CA ILE A 368 -11.36 6.71 16.84
C ILE A 368 -11.61 5.68 15.75
N ILE A 369 -12.85 5.24 15.60
CA ILE A 369 -13.31 4.25 14.64
C ILE A 369 -13.83 4.99 13.42
N LEU A 370 -13.28 4.67 12.25
CA LEU A 370 -13.54 5.35 10.99
C LEU A 370 -14.21 4.41 9.99
N ASN A 371 -14.91 4.98 9.02
CA ASN A 371 -15.48 4.23 7.91
C ASN A 371 -14.46 3.94 6.82
N ASP A 372 -14.76 2.95 5.98
CA ASP A 372 -13.97 2.60 4.80
C ASP A 372 -13.91 3.80 3.84
N PRO A 373 -12.73 4.30 3.46
CA PRO A 373 -12.66 5.43 2.54
C PRO A 373 -13.02 4.99 1.12
N SER A 374 -13.79 5.81 0.42
CA SER A 374 -14.16 5.55 -0.97
C SER A 374 -12.97 5.74 -1.92
N LEU A 375 -12.72 4.77 -2.82
CA LEU A 375 -11.72 4.92 -3.88
C LEU A 375 -11.96 6.16 -4.72
N GLN A 376 -13.23 6.43 -5.06
CA GLN A 376 -13.60 7.62 -5.85
C GLN A 376 -13.19 8.91 -5.15
N THR A 377 -13.45 9.03 -3.84
CA THR A 377 -13.03 10.22 -3.06
C THR A 377 -11.51 10.37 -3.05
N ILE A 378 -10.77 9.27 -2.86
CA ILE A 378 -9.29 9.28 -2.88
C ILE A 378 -8.78 9.70 -4.26
N TRP A 379 -9.36 9.15 -5.33
CA TRP A 379 -9.01 9.46 -6.71
C TRP A 379 -9.25 10.93 -7.02
N ASP A 380 -10.45 11.43 -6.75
CA ASP A 380 -10.84 12.82 -7.05
C ASP A 380 -9.97 13.84 -6.31
N LEU A 381 -9.72 13.61 -5.01
CA LEU A 381 -8.82 14.45 -4.22
C LEU A 381 -7.39 14.45 -4.76
N SER A 382 -6.89 13.28 -5.14
CA SER A 382 -5.54 13.13 -5.67
C SER A 382 -5.39 13.82 -7.03
N MET A 383 -6.42 13.72 -7.89
CA MET A 383 -6.45 14.36 -9.21
C MET A 383 -6.40 15.89 -9.15
N ILE A 384 -6.94 16.51 -8.10
CA ILE A 384 -6.84 17.97 -7.86
C ILE A 384 -5.58 18.34 -7.03
N GLY A 385 -4.64 17.41 -6.86
CA GLY A 385 -3.37 17.63 -6.18
C GLY A 385 -3.45 17.71 -4.65
N LYS A 386 -4.58 17.35 -4.03
CA LYS A 386 -4.71 17.27 -2.57
C LYS A 386 -3.96 16.05 -2.04
N ARG A 387 -3.27 16.23 -0.92
CA ARG A 387 -2.62 15.14 -0.16
C ARG A 387 -3.43 14.84 1.08
N MET A 388 -3.74 13.59 1.28
CA MET A 388 -4.48 13.14 2.46
C MET A 388 -3.54 12.96 3.66
N PRO A 389 -4.07 13.01 4.88
CA PRO A 389 -3.30 12.67 6.07
C PRO A 389 -2.68 11.28 5.96
N LYS A 390 -1.53 11.09 6.61
CA LYS A 390 -0.86 9.80 6.65
C LYS A 390 -1.76 8.71 7.22
N LYS A 391 -1.61 7.50 6.68
CA LYS A 391 -2.43 6.36 7.08
C LYS A 391 -3.93 6.60 6.87
N THR A 392 -4.30 7.30 5.78
CA THR A 392 -5.70 7.44 5.37
C THR A 392 -6.24 6.14 4.80
N THR A 393 -5.42 5.39 4.07
CA THR A 393 -5.80 4.18 3.36
C THR A 393 -5.02 2.96 3.85
N PHE A 394 -5.70 1.84 3.89
CA PHE A 394 -5.09 0.53 4.01
C PHE A 394 -5.66 -0.37 2.91
N PHE A 395 -4.95 -0.46 1.79
CA PHE A 395 -5.33 -1.37 0.72
C PHE A 395 -5.15 -2.82 1.17
N PHE A 396 -6.24 -3.55 1.28
CA PHE A 396 -6.26 -4.93 1.76
C PHE A 396 -6.55 -5.93 0.63
N PRO A 397 -5.92 -7.11 0.65
CA PRO A 397 -4.73 -7.46 1.43
C PRO A 397 -3.48 -6.74 0.93
N LYS A 398 -2.40 -6.72 1.71
CA LYS A 398 -1.13 -6.12 1.25
C LYS A 398 -0.53 -6.91 0.09
N ILE A 399 0.20 -6.20 -0.80
CA ILE A 399 1.00 -6.82 -1.86
C ILE A 399 2.26 -7.42 -1.23
N TRP A 400 2.45 -8.73 -1.39
CA TRP A 400 3.61 -9.42 -0.86
C TRP A 400 4.85 -9.22 -1.74
N SER A 401 6.03 -9.36 -1.15
CA SER A 401 7.34 -9.15 -1.75
C SER A 401 8.09 -10.48 -1.90
N GLY A 402 9.04 -10.55 -2.84
CA GLY A 402 9.88 -11.71 -3.03
C GLY A 402 9.48 -12.64 -4.18
N PHE A 403 8.36 -12.41 -4.85
CA PHE A 403 7.95 -13.23 -6.00
C PHE A 403 8.85 -13.04 -7.23
N VAL A 404 9.25 -11.80 -7.48
CA VAL A 404 10.12 -11.43 -8.59
C VAL A 404 10.93 -10.20 -8.22
N PHE A 405 12.17 -10.17 -8.68
CA PHE A 405 13.11 -9.06 -8.46
C PHE A 405 13.47 -8.41 -9.80
N TYR A 406 13.50 -7.08 -9.82
CA TYR A 406 14.00 -6.32 -10.95
C TYR A 406 15.44 -5.87 -10.66
N LEU A 407 16.43 -6.40 -11.40
CA LEU A 407 17.83 -6.04 -11.28
C LEU A 407 18.19 -4.99 -12.34
N MET A 408 18.78 -3.86 -11.91
CA MET A 408 19.12 -2.70 -12.73
C MET A 408 20.56 -2.68 -13.24
N ARG A 409 21.24 -3.82 -13.16
CA ARG A 409 22.64 -4.02 -13.59
C ARG A 409 22.79 -4.86 -14.85
#